data_fbce8a0fbc4a266d7435687fba4e3527
#
_entry.id   fbce8a0fbc4a266d7435687fba4e3527
#
_cell.length_a   1.000
_cell.length_b   1.000
_cell.length_c   1.000
_cell.angle_alpha   90.00
_cell.angle_beta   90.00
_cell.angle_gamma   90.00
#
_symmetry.space_group_name_H-M   'P 1'
#
loop_
_entity.id
_entity.type
_entity.pdbx_description
1 polymer ?
#
loop_
_entity_poly.entity_id
_entity_poly.type
_entity_poly.pdbx_seq_one_letter_code
_entity_poly.pdbx_strand_id
1 'polypeptide(L)'
;MTRTTSIIDISCLCTAYIRLRPIYHRLICTSVSAIYDTYAAAENLDRSMAGGGGDNGGGEDIPTTTLDGTVDHSGKPAVRSRTGTWRACPFILGNECCERLAYYGMSSNLVNYMMERLHQGSAAAANNVSNWSGTCYVMPLVGAFVADAYLGRYRTIAAFMGLYIGGLALLAASAAVPGLRPPDAGAPSAGQNAAFYAALYLVALGTGGIKPCVSSFGADQFDVADPRERQSKSSFFNWFYMAINVGALVASSVLVWVQTNVGWGWGFGIPAGAMAAAVACFLLGSGRYRHQRPGGSPLTRMLQVAVAAWRNRKVALPAGGGGGLGWLDRAAIIKEYEEDVTAASQDSTTTTSSSSSRWRVCPAAQVEELKCVLRLLPVWATGIVVSAAYSQMSTMFVLQGNTLDPRVGVAGGFRIPSASLSIFDTISVIAWAAAYDRLVVPAARRWTGHPRGFTQLQRMGIGLAISVLAMLAAGALEVVRLRVAAAHGLLDSPTALLPISIFWQVPQYFIIGAAEVFTFIGQIEFFYDQAPDKMRSMATALSLTSAALGSYLSSLLVSVVTAVTTRGGGLGWIPDNLNRGHLDYFFWLLSLLSVLNLVAYIWIAKWYKYKQQPTETTELEY
;
A
#
# COMPACT_ATOMS: atom_id res chain seq x y z
N MET A 1 28.99 33.62 -29.18
CA MET A 1 27.89 33.97 -30.09
C MET A 1 26.64 33.26 -29.60
N THR A 2 25.73 34.07 -29.16
CA THR A 2 24.29 33.92 -28.87
C THR A 2 23.78 32.55 -28.42
N ARG A 3 23.67 32.39 -27.10
CA ARG A 3 22.76 31.45 -26.43
C ARG A 3 21.32 31.98 -26.58
N THR A 4 20.54 31.34 -27.41
CA THR A 4 19.08 31.46 -27.39
C THR A 4 18.57 30.60 -26.26
N THR A 5 18.17 31.21 -25.17
CA THR A 5 17.31 30.65 -24.14
C THR A 5 16.00 30.19 -24.81
N SER A 6 15.80 28.88 -24.93
CA SER A 6 14.51 28.33 -25.38
C SER A 6 13.49 28.62 -24.29
N ILE A 7 12.74 29.68 -24.52
CA ILE A 7 11.41 29.87 -23.93
C ILE A 7 10.63 28.61 -24.28
N ILE A 8 10.19 27.89 -23.26
CA ILE A 8 9.37 26.68 -23.36
C ILE A 8 8.22 27.01 -24.30
N ASP A 9 8.16 26.29 -25.40
CA ASP A 9 7.14 26.49 -26.42
C ASP A 9 5.80 26.02 -25.89
N ILE A 10 5.09 26.94 -25.22
CA ILE A 10 3.73 26.76 -24.70
C ILE A 10 2.79 26.27 -25.83
N SER A 11 3.15 26.57 -27.09
CA SER A 11 2.45 26.09 -28.28
C SER A 11 2.52 24.57 -28.41
N CYS A 12 3.62 23.93 -28.03
CA CYS A 12 3.77 22.48 -28.05
C CYS A 12 2.91 21.80 -26.95
N LEU A 13 2.83 22.40 -25.76
CA LEU A 13 1.92 21.97 -24.69
C LEU A 13 0.46 22.16 -25.08
N CYS A 14 0.10 23.29 -25.70
CA CYS A 14 -1.24 23.52 -26.21
C CYS A 14 -1.61 22.56 -27.36
N THR A 15 -0.68 22.26 -28.26
CA THR A 15 -0.95 21.36 -29.40
C THR A 15 -1.09 19.89 -28.95
N ALA A 16 -0.28 19.44 -28.01
CA ALA A 16 -0.41 18.13 -27.38
C ALA A 16 -1.71 18.03 -26.56
N TYR A 17 -2.04 19.06 -25.80
CA TYR A 17 -3.30 19.17 -25.05
C TYR A 17 -4.53 19.18 -25.97
N ILE A 18 -4.48 19.87 -27.10
CA ILE A 18 -5.57 19.93 -28.08
C ILE A 18 -5.78 18.59 -28.81
N ARG A 19 -4.72 17.83 -29.10
CA ARG A 19 -4.86 16.48 -29.74
C ARG A 19 -5.33 15.39 -28.77
N LEU A 20 -5.03 15.50 -27.49
CA LEU A 20 -5.45 14.56 -26.46
C LEU A 20 -6.80 14.96 -25.83
N ARG A 21 -7.25 16.19 -26.03
CA ARG A 21 -8.47 16.79 -25.49
C ARG A 21 -9.74 15.94 -25.65
N PRO A 22 -10.05 15.27 -26.79
CA PRO A 22 -11.31 14.55 -26.89
C PRO A 22 -11.33 13.23 -26.10
N ILE A 23 -10.20 12.57 -25.90
CA ILE A 23 -10.12 11.30 -25.16
C ILE A 23 -9.97 11.57 -23.67
N TYR A 24 -9.05 12.46 -23.28
CA TYR A 24 -8.81 12.80 -21.88
C TYR A 24 -9.91 13.67 -21.28
N HIS A 25 -10.46 14.62 -22.05
CA HIS A 25 -11.59 15.42 -21.60
C HIS A 25 -12.84 14.55 -21.34
N ARG A 26 -13.10 13.54 -22.16
CA ARG A 26 -14.16 12.56 -21.88
C ARG A 26 -13.83 11.70 -20.66
N LEU A 27 -12.62 11.18 -20.51
CA LEU A 27 -12.23 10.37 -19.35
C LEU A 27 -12.19 11.19 -18.05
N ILE A 28 -11.58 12.38 -18.06
CA ILE A 28 -11.52 13.24 -16.89
C ILE A 28 -12.87 13.86 -16.60
N CYS A 29 -13.60 14.38 -17.60
CA CYS A 29 -14.94 14.95 -17.37
C CYS A 29 -15.95 13.88 -16.99
N THR A 30 -15.94 12.68 -17.56
CA THR A 30 -16.82 11.58 -17.11
C THR A 30 -16.41 11.10 -15.72
N SER A 31 -15.13 11.02 -15.39
CA SER A 31 -14.69 10.65 -14.04
C SER A 31 -14.97 11.75 -13.02
N VAL A 32 -14.70 13.01 -13.35
CA VAL A 32 -15.00 14.16 -12.49
C VAL A 32 -16.51 14.42 -12.40
N SER A 33 -17.25 14.29 -13.51
CA SER A 33 -18.71 14.38 -13.50
C SER A 33 -19.34 13.22 -12.74
N ALA A 34 -18.86 11.98 -12.91
CA ALA A 34 -19.32 10.85 -12.12
C ALA A 34 -19.01 11.03 -10.63
N ILE A 35 -17.84 11.59 -10.29
CA ILE A 35 -17.50 11.96 -8.91
C ILE A 35 -18.45 13.06 -8.41
N TYR A 36 -18.74 14.08 -9.22
CA TYR A 36 -19.61 15.19 -8.85
C TYR A 36 -21.08 14.76 -8.76
N ASP A 37 -21.56 13.97 -9.72
CA ASP A 37 -22.94 13.45 -9.77
C ASP A 37 -23.21 12.47 -8.63
N THR A 38 -22.22 11.64 -8.28
CA THR A 38 -22.33 10.73 -7.14
C THR A 38 -22.16 11.48 -5.82
N TYR A 39 -21.39 12.57 -5.81
CA TYR A 39 -21.29 13.49 -4.68
C TYR A 39 -22.63 14.20 -4.43
N ALA A 40 -23.24 14.72 -5.48
CA ALA A 40 -24.58 15.34 -5.42
C ALA A 40 -25.66 14.31 -5.04
N ALA A 41 -25.54 13.07 -5.51
CA ALA A 41 -26.42 11.97 -5.12
C ALA A 41 -26.23 11.56 -3.65
N ALA A 42 -25.00 11.51 -3.14
CA ALA A 42 -24.72 11.24 -1.73
C ALA A 42 -25.21 12.37 -0.81
N GLU A 43 -25.03 13.64 -1.22
CA GLU A 43 -25.55 14.80 -0.50
C GLU A 43 -27.08 14.88 -0.56
N ASN A 44 -27.69 14.52 -1.70
CA ASN A 44 -29.14 14.44 -1.84
C ASN A 44 -29.72 13.24 -1.09
N LEU A 45 -29.00 12.12 -0.97
CA LEU A 45 -29.39 10.98 -0.14
C LEU A 45 -29.35 11.36 1.35
N ASP A 46 -28.32 12.11 1.77
CA ASP A 46 -28.21 12.64 3.14
C ASP A 46 -29.32 13.67 3.44
N ARG A 47 -29.66 14.54 2.48
CA ARG A 47 -30.79 15.48 2.56
C ARG A 47 -32.14 14.76 2.51
N SER A 48 -32.30 13.74 1.68
CA SER A 48 -33.52 12.94 1.60
C SER A 48 -33.76 12.12 2.86
N MET A 49 -32.71 11.59 3.47
CA MET A 49 -32.79 10.90 4.77
C MET A 49 -32.98 11.85 5.94
N ALA A 50 -32.55 13.11 5.82
CA ALA A 50 -32.82 14.18 6.81
C ALA A 50 -34.22 14.81 6.66
N GLY A 51 -34.81 14.75 5.46
CA GLY A 51 -36.12 15.36 5.14
C GLY A 51 -37.35 14.44 5.24
N GLY A 52 -37.13 13.13 5.45
CA GLY A 52 -38.19 12.10 5.49
C GLY A 52 -38.84 11.86 6.86
N GLY A 53 -38.69 12.76 7.81
CA GLY A 53 -39.33 12.69 9.14
C GLY A 53 -40.63 13.48 9.19
N GLY A 54 -41.68 12.94 8.58
CA GLY A 54 -43.06 13.35 8.89
C GLY A 54 -43.44 12.93 10.30
N ASP A 55 -43.86 13.90 11.05
CA ASP A 55 -44.43 13.93 12.37
C ASP A 55 -45.21 12.65 12.76
N ASN A 56 -44.64 11.83 13.66
CA ASN A 56 -45.39 10.93 14.52
C ASN A 56 -44.63 10.70 15.83
N GLY A 57 -45.26 11.07 16.92
CA GLY A 57 -44.77 11.23 18.26
C GLY A 57 -44.05 10.00 18.84
N GLY A 58 -42.89 10.26 19.38
CA GLY A 58 -42.04 9.38 20.10
C GLY A 58 -40.58 9.80 19.90
N GLY A 59 -40.21 11.05 20.25
CA GLY A 59 -38.88 11.57 20.09
C GLY A 59 -37.90 10.91 21.05
N GLU A 60 -37.18 9.87 20.61
CA GLU A 60 -35.87 9.61 21.18
C GLU A 60 -34.98 10.81 20.82
N ASP A 61 -34.59 11.60 21.82
CA ASP A 61 -33.64 12.71 21.69
C ASP A 61 -32.35 12.18 21.08
N ILE A 62 -32.13 12.43 19.78
CA ILE A 62 -30.88 12.07 19.10
C ILE A 62 -29.76 12.81 19.84
N PRO A 63 -28.81 12.11 20.45
CA PRO A 63 -27.72 12.73 21.20
C PRO A 63 -27.00 13.76 20.31
N THR A 64 -26.88 14.99 20.76
CA THR A 64 -26.20 16.07 20.03
C THR A 64 -24.72 15.82 19.85
N THR A 65 -24.12 14.95 20.69
CA THR A 65 -22.72 14.53 20.65
C THR A 65 -22.58 13.08 20.21
N THR A 66 -21.39 12.70 19.77
CA THR A 66 -21.05 11.32 19.39
C THR A 66 -21.07 10.40 20.62
N LEU A 67 -21.46 9.12 20.41
CA LEU A 67 -21.54 8.10 21.46
C LEU A 67 -20.24 7.30 21.62
N ASP A 68 -19.35 7.37 20.64
CA ASP A 68 -18.06 6.63 20.60
C ASP A 68 -16.92 7.32 21.37
N GLY A 69 -17.20 8.46 22.05
CA GLY A 69 -16.21 9.19 22.85
C GLY A 69 -15.21 10.01 22.01
N THR A 70 -15.46 10.21 20.73
CA THR A 70 -14.64 11.09 19.89
C THR A 70 -14.74 12.55 20.33
N VAL A 71 -13.68 13.31 20.09
CA VAL A 71 -13.57 14.73 20.47
C VAL A 71 -13.34 15.61 19.24
N ASP A 72 -13.67 16.89 19.37
CA ASP A 72 -13.36 17.90 18.36
C ASP A 72 -11.89 18.36 18.45
N HIS A 73 -11.50 19.31 17.59
CA HIS A 73 -10.15 19.89 17.58
C HIS A 73 -9.76 20.60 18.90
N SER A 74 -10.73 20.98 19.73
CA SER A 74 -10.50 21.63 21.04
C SER A 74 -10.50 20.63 22.21
N GLY A 75 -10.68 19.33 21.94
CA GLY A 75 -10.72 18.27 22.95
C GLY A 75 -12.07 18.11 23.66
N LYS A 76 -13.13 18.83 23.22
CA LYS A 76 -14.50 18.68 23.71
C LYS A 76 -15.23 17.55 22.98
N PRO A 77 -16.29 16.95 23.57
CA PRO A 77 -17.09 15.94 22.87
C PRO A 77 -17.53 16.42 21.48
N ALA A 78 -17.37 15.59 20.47
CA ALA A 78 -17.64 15.96 19.11
C ALA A 78 -19.15 16.15 18.87
N VAL A 79 -19.55 17.30 18.28
CA VAL A 79 -20.94 17.62 17.97
C VAL A 79 -21.29 17.06 16.60
N ARG A 80 -22.28 16.16 16.51
CA ARG A 80 -22.68 15.44 15.28
C ARG A 80 -23.03 16.38 14.12
N SER A 81 -23.71 17.49 14.40
CA SER A 81 -24.13 18.45 13.36
C SER A 81 -22.99 19.26 12.75
N ARG A 82 -21.81 19.32 13.38
CA ARG A 82 -20.67 20.16 12.96
C ARG A 82 -19.45 19.36 12.53
N THR A 83 -19.31 18.12 13.00
CA THR A 83 -18.09 17.34 12.83
C THR A 83 -18.36 15.97 12.21
N GLY A 84 -17.34 15.43 11.52
CA GLY A 84 -17.32 14.07 10.97
C GLY A 84 -18.18 13.89 9.72
N THR A 85 -18.52 12.63 9.45
CA THR A 85 -19.34 12.16 8.32
C THR A 85 -18.83 12.64 6.95
N TRP A 86 -19.70 12.73 5.96
CA TRP A 86 -19.36 13.18 4.61
C TRP A 86 -18.88 14.64 4.52
N ARG A 87 -19.01 15.43 5.58
CA ARG A 87 -18.46 16.81 5.64
C ARG A 87 -16.93 16.82 5.80
N ALA A 88 -16.37 15.78 6.41
CA ALA A 88 -14.94 15.61 6.60
C ALA A 88 -14.28 14.79 5.46
N CYS A 89 -15.00 13.84 4.87
CA CYS A 89 -14.48 12.88 3.89
C CYS A 89 -13.83 13.49 2.65
N PRO A 90 -14.33 14.58 2.00
CA PRO A 90 -13.70 15.12 0.81
C PRO A 90 -12.25 15.55 1.01
N PHE A 91 -11.94 16.12 2.16
CA PHE A 91 -10.57 16.54 2.50
C PHE A 91 -9.63 15.33 2.66
N ILE A 92 -10.15 14.22 3.18
CA ILE A 92 -9.40 12.97 3.40
C ILE A 92 -9.23 12.22 2.08
N LEU A 93 -10.29 12.09 1.28
CA LEU A 93 -10.27 11.41 -0.02
C LEU A 93 -9.42 12.15 -1.05
N GLY A 94 -9.50 13.49 -1.09
CA GLY A 94 -8.66 14.32 -1.95
C GLY A 94 -7.18 14.18 -1.61
N ASN A 95 -6.86 14.14 -0.32
CA ASN A 95 -5.50 13.90 0.14
C ASN A 95 -4.98 12.52 -0.26
N GLU A 96 -5.79 11.46 -0.10
CA GLU A 96 -5.41 10.11 -0.52
C GLU A 96 -5.16 10.04 -2.03
N CYS A 97 -6.04 10.63 -2.85
CA CYS A 97 -5.89 10.68 -4.30
C CYS A 97 -4.56 11.32 -4.71
N CYS A 98 -4.21 12.47 -4.11
CA CYS A 98 -2.95 13.17 -4.40
C CYS A 98 -1.72 12.39 -3.90
N GLU A 99 -1.81 11.72 -2.76
CA GLU A 99 -0.73 10.86 -2.25
C GLU A 99 -0.50 9.68 -3.20
N ARG A 100 -1.57 9.03 -3.66
CA ARG A 100 -1.46 7.94 -4.64
C ARG A 100 -0.89 8.41 -5.96
N LEU A 101 -1.33 9.57 -6.46
CA LEU A 101 -0.76 10.20 -7.65
C LEU A 101 0.76 10.37 -7.49
N ALA A 102 1.22 10.89 -6.37
CA ALA A 102 2.63 11.13 -6.11
C ALA A 102 3.41 9.80 -5.99
N TYR A 103 2.90 8.86 -5.19
CA TYR A 103 3.56 7.59 -4.95
C TYR A 103 3.70 6.75 -6.23
N TYR A 104 2.59 6.52 -6.94
CA TYR A 104 2.62 5.72 -8.18
C TYR A 104 3.34 6.44 -9.31
N GLY A 105 3.25 7.77 -9.40
CA GLY A 105 3.99 8.55 -10.38
C GLY A 105 5.50 8.46 -10.20
N MET A 106 5.99 8.30 -8.97
CA MET A 106 7.39 8.01 -8.71
C MET A 106 7.73 6.54 -8.95
N SER A 107 7.03 5.63 -8.27
CA SER A 107 7.37 4.20 -8.25
C SER A 107 7.36 3.55 -9.62
N SER A 108 6.43 3.94 -10.49
CA SER A 108 6.28 3.32 -11.82
C SER A 108 7.44 3.62 -12.77
N ASN A 109 8.05 4.81 -12.67
CA ASN A 109 9.03 5.27 -13.64
C ASN A 109 10.42 5.58 -13.03
N LEU A 110 10.59 5.30 -11.75
CA LEU A 110 11.82 5.61 -11.01
C LEU A 110 13.04 4.86 -11.55
N VAL A 111 12.83 3.61 -12.03
CA VAL A 111 13.92 2.81 -12.62
C VAL A 111 14.50 3.51 -13.85
N ASN A 112 13.66 4.10 -14.69
CA ASN A 112 14.10 4.86 -15.87
C ASN A 112 14.88 6.12 -15.47
N TYR A 113 14.42 6.87 -14.46
CA TYR A 113 15.17 8.02 -13.96
C TYR A 113 16.57 7.65 -13.48
N MET A 114 16.69 6.52 -12.74
CA MET A 114 17.98 6.06 -12.23
C MET A 114 18.93 5.63 -13.36
N MET A 115 18.40 5.04 -14.43
CA MET A 115 19.20 4.66 -15.60
C MET A 115 19.57 5.88 -16.47
N GLU A 116 18.60 6.74 -16.79
CA GLU A 116 18.79 7.85 -17.73
C GLU A 116 19.57 9.03 -17.13
N ARG A 117 19.35 9.32 -15.83
CA ARG A 117 19.91 10.52 -15.17
C ARG A 117 21.04 10.20 -14.19
N LEU A 118 20.92 9.08 -13.48
CA LEU A 118 21.98 8.66 -12.55
C LEU A 118 22.96 7.67 -13.18
N HIS A 119 22.73 7.30 -14.44
CA HIS A 119 23.57 6.38 -15.22
C HIS A 119 23.86 5.06 -14.47
N GLN A 120 22.85 4.56 -13.73
CA GLN A 120 22.96 3.30 -13.02
C GLN A 120 22.69 2.13 -13.98
N GLY A 121 23.42 1.05 -13.81
CA GLY A 121 23.15 -0.20 -14.52
C GLY A 121 21.78 -0.80 -14.16
N SER A 122 21.20 -1.56 -15.06
CA SER A 122 19.85 -2.13 -14.96
C SER A 122 19.56 -2.83 -13.64
N ALA A 123 20.48 -3.70 -13.19
CA ALA A 123 20.34 -4.43 -11.93
C ALA A 123 20.42 -3.50 -10.70
N ALA A 124 21.31 -2.50 -10.72
CA ALA A 124 21.47 -1.55 -9.62
C ALA A 124 20.24 -0.64 -9.48
N ALA A 125 19.72 -0.13 -10.61
CA ALA A 125 18.52 0.68 -10.64
C ALA A 125 17.30 -0.09 -10.11
N ALA A 126 17.10 -1.34 -10.55
CA ALA A 126 16.03 -2.20 -10.06
C ALA A 126 16.13 -2.47 -8.55
N ASN A 127 17.34 -2.72 -8.04
CA ASN A 127 17.58 -2.92 -6.61
C ASN A 127 17.24 -1.67 -5.80
N ASN A 128 17.66 -0.50 -6.25
CA ASN A 128 17.42 0.75 -5.55
C ASN A 128 15.92 1.10 -5.51
N VAL A 129 15.18 0.85 -6.59
CA VAL A 129 13.72 1.00 -6.63
C VAL A 129 13.04 0.03 -5.66
N SER A 130 13.46 -1.25 -5.67
CA SER A 130 12.91 -2.25 -4.76
C SER A 130 13.20 -1.93 -3.29
N ASN A 131 14.40 -1.47 -2.96
CA ASN A 131 14.78 -1.08 -1.61
C ASN A 131 14.01 0.14 -1.12
N TRP A 132 13.83 1.15 -1.98
CA TRP A 132 13.01 2.32 -1.66
C TRP A 132 11.53 1.92 -1.44
N SER A 133 10.97 1.13 -2.35
CA SER A 133 9.60 0.63 -2.22
C SER A 133 9.42 -0.17 -0.92
N GLY A 134 10.35 -1.07 -0.61
CA GLY A 134 10.37 -1.81 0.66
C GLY A 134 10.34 -0.87 1.87
N THR A 135 11.15 0.19 1.84
CA THR A 135 11.17 1.20 2.91
C THR A 135 9.82 1.91 3.04
N CYS A 136 9.17 2.27 1.92
CA CYS A 136 7.82 2.87 1.92
C CYS A 136 6.75 1.97 2.57
N TYR A 137 6.95 0.64 2.60
CA TYR A 137 6.04 -0.31 3.24
C TYR A 137 6.46 -0.73 4.65
N VAL A 138 7.71 -0.50 5.08
CA VAL A 138 8.15 -0.66 6.48
C VAL A 138 7.79 0.54 7.34
N MET A 139 7.95 1.75 6.82
CA MET A 139 7.70 3.00 7.57
C MET A 139 6.29 3.12 8.15
N PRO A 140 5.22 2.55 7.58
CA PRO A 140 3.89 2.46 8.20
C PRO A 140 3.87 1.90 9.62
N LEU A 141 4.78 0.98 9.98
CA LEU A 141 4.90 0.51 11.37
C LEU A 141 5.33 1.64 12.32
N VAL A 142 6.28 2.47 11.88
CA VAL A 142 6.76 3.61 12.65
C VAL A 142 5.65 4.65 12.82
N GLY A 143 4.95 4.97 11.72
CA GLY A 143 3.86 5.93 11.74
C GLY A 143 2.68 5.48 12.59
N ALA A 144 2.27 4.21 12.49
CA ALA A 144 1.23 3.63 13.33
C ALA A 144 1.62 3.68 14.82
N PHE A 145 2.88 3.32 15.14
CA PHE A 145 3.38 3.40 16.51
C PHE A 145 3.33 4.83 17.06
N VAL A 146 3.79 5.81 16.30
CA VAL A 146 3.76 7.22 16.69
C VAL A 146 2.33 7.73 16.87
N ALA A 147 1.41 7.32 15.98
CA ALA A 147 0.01 7.70 16.04
C ALA A 147 -0.71 7.12 17.26
N ASP A 148 -0.52 5.83 17.52
CA ASP A 148 -1.25 5.13 18.56
C ASP A 148 -0.66 5.39 19.96
N ALA A 149 0.67 5.62 20.06
CA ALA A 149 1.36 5.80 21.33
C ALA A 149 1.41 7.26 21.82
N TYR A 150 1.54 8.24 20.90
CA TYR A 150 1.93 9.61 21.29
C TYR A 150 1.04 10.71 20.70
N LEU A 151 1.02 10.87 19.36
CA LEU A 151 0.48 12.07 18.70
C LEU A 151 -1.01 11.99 18.38
N GLY A 152 -1.57 10.79 18.28
CA GLY A 152 -2.88 10.58 17.64
C GLY A 152 -2.82 10.68 16.12
N ARG A 153 -3.84 10.14 15.44
CA ARG A 153 -3.82 9.97 13.97
C ARG A 153 -3.69 11.30 13.22
N TYR A 154 -4.48 12.32 13.57
CA TYR A 154 -4.46 13.62 12.88
C TYR A 154 -3.07 14.28 12.89
N ARG A 155 -2.46 14.40 14.08
CA ARG A 155 -1.15 15.07 14.21
C ARG A 155 -0.05 14.29 13.51
N THR A 156 -0.12 12.97 13.56
CA THR A 156 0.82 12.09 12.84
C THR A 156 0.69 12.30 11.34
N ILE A 157 -0.53 12.29 10.79
CA ILE A 157 -0.77 12.57 9.37
C ILE A 157 -0.17 13.92 9.00
N ALA A 158 -0.50 14.99 9.72
CA ALA A 158 -0.03 16.35 9.41
C ALA A 158 1.51 16.46 9.44
N ALA A 159 2.17 15.89 10.45
CA ALA A 159 3.63 15.92 10.58
C ALA A 159 4.32 15.15 9.44
N PHE A 160 3.85 13.95 9.14
CA PHE A 160 4.43 13.11 8.10
C PHE A 160 4.13 13.62 6.67
N MET A 161 2.99 14.30 6.47
CA MET A 161 2.72 15.05 5.24
C MET A 161 3.74 16.16 5.00
N GLY A 162 4.14 16.87 6.05
CA GLY A 162 5.20 17.88 5.97
C GLY A 162 6.53 17.28 5.49
N LEU A 163 6.92 16.12 6.04
CA LEU A 163 8.10 15.38 5.58
C LEU A 163 7.97 14.92 4.13
N TYR A 164 6.80 14.41 3.76
CA TYR A 164 6.51 13.94 2.40
C TYR A 164 6.65 15.06 1.36
N ILE A 165 6.04 16.23 1.61
CA ILE A 165 6.16 17.41 0.74
C ILE A 165 7.60 17.88 0.67
N GLY A 166 8.30 17.95 1.80
CA GLY A 166 9.71 18.30 1.83
C GLY A 166 10.56 17.38 0.97
N GLY A 167 10.29 16.07 1.03
CA GLY A 167 10.93 15.07 0.18
C GLY A 167 10.62 15.26 -1.31
N LEU A 168 9.34 15.47 -1.66
CA LEU A 168 8.92 15.72 -3.05
C LEU A 168 9.51 17.03 -3.61
N ALA A 169 9.53 18.09 -2.80
CA ALA A 169 10.11 19.37 -3.20
C ALA A 169 11.63 19.24 -3.46
N LEU A 170 12.35 18.53 -2.58
CA LEU A 170 13.76 18.24 -2.76
C LEU A 170 14.00 17.35 -3.99
N LEU A 171 13.12 16.37 -4.24
CA LEU A 171 13.20 15.50 -5.42
C LEU A 171 12.98 16.31 -6.71
N ALA A 172 11.98 17.18 -6.74
CA ALA A 172 11.74 18.08 -7.86
C ALA A 172 12.92 19.05 -8.07
N ALA A 173 13.48 19.59 -6.99
CA ALA A 173 14.67 20.43 -7.04
C ALA A 173 15.90 19.68 -7.57
N SER A 174 16.10 18.43 -7.15
CA SER A 174 17.21 17.58 -7.63
C SER A 174 17.12 17.28 -9.14
N ALA A 175 15.92 17.35 -9.72
CA ALA A 175 15.72 17.12 -11.16
C ALA A 175 15.69 18.43 -12.00
N ALA A 176 15.42 19.59 -11.37
CA ALA A 176 15.20 20.85 -12.08
C ALA A 176 16.31 21.89 -11.86
N VAL A 177 16.90 21.95 -10.65
CA VAL A 177 17.87 23.02 -10.30
C VAL A 177 19.24 22.72 -10.89
N PRO A 178 19.88 23.62 -11.63
CA PRO A 178 21.16 23.38 -12.33
C PRO A 178 22.27 22.90 -11.42
N GLY A 179 22.43 23.13 -10.23
CA GLY A 179 23.48 22.61 -9.32
C GLY A 179 23.20 21.20 -8.78
N LEU A 180 21.93 20.83 -8.67
CA LEU A 180 21.49 19.55 -8.10
C LEU A 180 21.13 18.53 -9.19
N ARG A 181 20.79 18.99 -10.39
CA ARG A 181 20.42 18.12 -11.51
C ARG A 181 21.64 17.32 -11.98
N PRO A 182 21.52 15.99 -12.09
CA PRO A 182 22.56 15.16 -12.69
C PRO A 182 22.87 15.59 -14.12
N PRO A 183 24.11 15.50 -14.57
CA PRO A 183 24.49 15.87 -15.93
C PRO A 183 23.83 14.92 -16.95
N ASP A 184 23.60 15.42 -18.17
CA ASP A 184 23.04 14.60 -19.25
C ASP A 184 24.04 13.53 -19.76
N ALA A 185 25.35 13.77 -19.56
CA ALA A 185 26.44 12.84 -19.86
C ALA A 185 27.47 12.82 -18.71
N GLY A 186 27.91 11.64 -18.31
CA GLY A 186 28.87 11.44 -17.24
C GLY A 186 28.22 11.09 -15.89
N ALA A 187 29.04 10.61 -14.96
CA ALA A 187 28.56 10.20 -13.63
C ALA A 187 28.10 11.43 -12.81
N PRO A 188 26.98 11.33 -12.09
CA PRO A 188 26.54 12.39 -11.18
C PRO A 188 27.52 12.54 -10.02
N SER A 189 27.65 13.77 -9.50
CA SER A 189 28.49 14.04 -8.34
C SER A 189 27.92 13.36 -7.08
N ALA A 190 28.79 13.15 -6.07
CA ALA A 190 28.36 12.60 -4.77
C ALA A 190 27.26 13.46 -4.12
N GLY A 191 27.31 14.78 -4.26
CA GLY A 191 26.30 15.70 -3.75
C GLY A 191 24.95 15.56 -4.45
N GLN A 192 24.94 15.39 -5.78
CA GLN A 192 23.72 15.16 -6.56
C GLN A 192 23.06 13.83 -6.19
N ASN A 193 23.85 12.76 -6.07
CA ASN A 193 23.37 11.46 -5.58
C ASN A 193 22.81 11.56 -4.16
N ALA A 194 23.54 12.21 -3.25
CA ALA A 194 23.09 12.38 -1.87
C ALA A 194 21.76 13.17 -1.79
N ALA A 195 21.62 14.25 -2.56
CA ALA A 195 20.38 15.04 -2.59
C ALA A 195 19.19 14.20 -3.12
N PHE A 196 19.41 13.43 -4.17
CA PHE A 196 18.38 12.55 -4.74
C PHE A 196 17.95 11.46 -3.75
N TYR A 197 18.89 10.71 -3.17
CA TYR A 197 18.56 9.65 -2.22
C TYR A 197 17.98 10.21 -0.92
N ALA A 198 18.46 11.33 -0.42
CA ALA A 198 17.89 12.01 0.75
C ALA A 198 16.42 12.38 0.49
N ALA A 199 16.12 12.95 -0.69
CA ALA A 199 14.76 13.27 -1.10
C ALA A 199 13.88 12.00 -1.14
N LEU A 200 14.38 10.94 -1.77
CA LEU A 200 13.68 9.70 -1.98
C LEU A 200 13.33 9.01 -0.65
N TYR A 201 14.29 8.93 0.28
CA TYR A 201 14.05 8.33 1.60
C TYR A 201 13.27 9.24 2.55
N LEU A 202 13.31 10.57 2.36
CA LEU A 202 12.43 11.50 3.08
C LEU A 202 10.96 11.31 2.65
N VAL A 203 10.70 11.07 1.36
CA VAL A 203 9.38 10.66 0.85
C VAL A 203 8.97 9.33 1.49
N ALA A 204 9.86 8.33 1.52
CA ALA A 204 9.57 7.03 2.14
C ALA A 204 9.22 7.17 3.63
N LEU A 205 9.93 8.00 4.37
CA LEU A 205 9.60 8.32 5.77
C LEU A 205 8.22 8.98 5.88
N GLY A 206 7.94 9.95 5.00
CA GLY A 206 6.64 10.65 4.95
C GLY A 206 5.46 9.71 4.71
N THR A 207 5.59 8.71 3.82
CA THR A 207 4.53 7.70 3.60
C THR A 207 4.20 6.92 4.87
N GLY A 208 5.16 6.81 5.80
CA GLY A 208 5.02 6.04 7.04
C GLY A 208 3.84 6.48 7.90
N GLY A 209 3.63 7.78 8.09
CA GLY A 209 2.52 8.29 8.89
C GLY A 209 1.21 8.44 8.11
N ILE A 210 1.28 8.51 6.77
CA ILE A 210 0.11 8.73 5.91
C ILE A 210 -0.64 7.40 5.69
N LYS A 211 0.03 6.39 5.12
CA LYS A 211 -0.58 5.12 4.71
C LYS A 211 -1.40 4.41 5.83
N PRO A 212 -0.91 4.23 7.05
CA PRO A 212 -1.67 3.52 8.09
C PRO A 212 -2.74 4.40 8.74
N CYS A 213 -2.54 5.72 8.74
CA CYS A 213 -3.38 6.63 9.53
C CYS A 213 -4.56 7.21 8.76
N VAL A 214 -4.42 7.51 7.45
CA VAL A 214 -5.45 8.23 6.68
C VAL A 214 -6.74 7.40 6.55
N SER A 215 -6.66 6.12 6.21
CA SER A 215 -7.82 5.23 6.11
C SER A 215 -8.55 5.08 7.45
N SER A 216 -7.77 4.88 8.53
CA SER A 216 -8.29 4.75 9.88
C SER A 216 -8.89 6.06 10.38
N PHE A 217 -8.24 7.19 10.11
CA PHE A 217 -8.73 8.53 10.45
C PHE A 217 -10.04 8.87 9.71
N GLY A 218 -10.15 8.46 8.45
CA GLY A 218 -11.40 8.60 7.70
C GLY A 218 -12.52 7.74 8.27
N ALA A 219 -12.22 6.52 8.73
CA ALA A 219 -13.18 5.66 9.40
C ALA A 219 -13.64 6.21 10.76
N ASP A 220 -12.78 6.95 11.47
CA ASP A 220 -13.09 7.62 12.74
C ASP A 220 -14.06 8.80 12.58
N GLN A 221 -14.33 9.24 11.35
CA GLN A 221 -15.30 10.29 11.09
C GLN A 221 -16.76 9.81 11.23
N PHE A 222 -16.97 8.51 11.43
CA PHE A 222 -18.28 7.89 11.56
C PHE A 222 -18.44 7.23 12.92
N ASP A 223 -19.52 7.57 13.63
CA ASP A 223 -19.90 6.97 14.91
C ASP A 223 -20.48 5.58 14.67
N VAL A 224 -19.76 4.53 15.11
CA VAL A 224 -20.15 3.12 14.91
C VAL A 224 -21.37 2.74 15.76
N ALA A 225 -21.65 3.48 16.83
CA ALA A 225 -22.83 3.27 17.68
C ALA A 225 -24.12 3.69 16.96
N ASP A 226 -24.04 4.58 15.96
CA ASP A 226 -25.18 4.96 15.13
C ASP A 226 -25.30 4.04 13.91
N PRO A 227 -26.43 3.31 13.72
CA PRO A 227 -26.63 2.43 12.57
C PRO A 227 -26.52 3.13 11.20
N ARG A 228 -26.93 4.40 11.10
CA ARG A 228 -26.87 5.21 9.86
C ARG A 228 -25.41 5.55 9.51
N GLU A 229 -24.65 6.04 10.49
CA GLU A 229 -23.24 6.36 10.29
C GLU A 229 -22.40 5.09 10.04
N ARG A 230 -22.76 3.94 10.65
CA ARG A 230 -22.13 2.62 10.38
C ARG A 230 -22.27 2.21 8.91
N GLN A 231 -23.45 2.42 8.29
CA GLN A 231 -23.66 2.15 6.87
C GLN A 231 -22.84 3.11 5.99
N SER A 232 -22.80 4.40 6.34
CA SER A 232 -22.03 5.44 5.66
C SER A 232 -20.51 5.15 5.72
N LYS A 233 -20.02 4.57 6.81
CA LYS A 233 -18.63 4.11 6.94
C LYS A 233 -18.24 3.07 5.89
N SER A 234 -19.12 2.13 5.56
CA SER A 234 -18.87 1.17 4.48
C SER A 234 -18.75 1.86 3.12
N SER A 235 -19.62 2.83 2.85
CA SER A 235 -19.57 3.64 1.63
C SER A 235 -18.27 4.46 1.55
N PHE A 236 -17.79 5.02 2.67
CA PHE A 236 -16.51 5.73 2.72
C PHE A 236 -15.34 4.87 2.23
N PHE A 237 -15.25 3.60 2.64
CA PHE A 237 -14.16 2.73 2.19
C PHE A 237 -14.21 2.46 0.67
N ASN A 238 -15.41 2.38 0.08
CA ASN A 238 -15.54 2.24 -1.37
C ASN A 238 -15.00 3.48 -2.10
N TRP A 239 -15.33 4.68 -1.60
CA TRP A 239 -14.81 5.93 -2.13
C TRP A 239 -13.31 6.10 -1.90
N PHE A 240 -12.81 5.65 -0.77
CA PHE A 240 -11.39 5.64 -0.46
C PHE A 240 -10.61 4.78 -1.45
N TYR A 241 -11.13 3.59 -1.74
CA TYR A 241 -10.53 2.71 -2.75
C TYR A 241 -10.62 3.31 -4.17
N MET A 242 -11.73 3.98 -4.49
CA MET A 242 -11.86 4.71 -5.76
C MET A 242 -10.84 5.83 -5.88
N ALA A 243 -10.62 6.61 -4.83
CA ALA A 243 -9.61 7.68 -4.81
C ALA A 243 -8.18 7.15 -5.06
N ILE A 244 -7.84 5.98 -4.49
CA ILE A 244 -6.57 5.28 -4.76
C ILE A 244 -6.43 4.98 -6.25
N ASN A 245 -7.46 4.37 -6.87
CA ASN A 245 -7.40 3.96 -8.27
C ASN A 245 -7.36 5.16 -9.24
N VAL A 246 -8.09 6.24 -8.92
CA VAL A 246 -8.03 7.48 -9.71
C VAL A 246 -6.62 8.09 -9.66
N GLY A 247 -6.01 8.16 -8.46
CA GLY A 247 -4.64 8.62 -8.30
C GLY A 247 -3.63 7.78 -9.09
N ALA A 248 -3.74 6.45 -9.02
CA ALA A 248 -2.89 5.52 -9.75
C ALA A 248 -3.07 5.63 -11.27
N LEU A 249 -4.31 5.77 -11.74
CA LEU A 249 -4.63 5.91 -13.16
C LEU A 249 -4.02 7.19 -13.75
N VAL A 250 -4.17 8.33 -13.08
CA VAL A 250 -3.59 9.60 -13.51
C VAL A 250 -2.06 9.55 -13.45
N ALA A 251 -1.50 8.90 -12.44
CA ALA A 251 -0.04 8.72 -12.32
C ALA A 251 0.52 7.94 -13.51
N SER A 252 0.00 6.74 -13.77
CA SER A 252 0.53 5.85 -14.81
C SER A 252 0.28 6.34 -16.24
N SER A 253 -0.75 7.15 -16.45
CA SER A 253 -1.06 7.72 -17.77
C SER A 253 -0.42 9.07 -17.99
N VAL A 254 -0.86 10.10 -17.26
CA VAL A 254 -0.48 11.50 -17.51
C VAL A 254 0.91 11.80 -16.95
N LEU A 255 1.15 11.43 -15.70
CA LEU A 255 2.38 11.85 -15.02
C LEU A 255 3.62 11.15 -15.60
N VAL A 256 3.54 9.85 -15.87
CA VAL A 256 4.63 9.11 -16.54
C VAL A 256 4.90 9.67 -17.92
N TRP A 257 3.86 10.07 -18.67
CA TRP A 257 4.04 10.71 -19.97
C TRP A 257 4.75 12.07 -19.85
N VAL A 258 4.37 12.90 -18.86
CA VAL A 258 5.05 14.17 -18.56
C VAL A 258 6.52 13.94 -18.20
N GLN A 259 6.83 12.95 -17.38
CA GLN A 259 8.21 12.60 -17.01
C GLN A 259 9.06 12.28 -18.23
N THR A 260 8.53 11.50 -19.15
CA THR A 260 9.28 11.01 -20.31
C THR A 260 9.38 12.04 -21.44
N ASN A 261 8.33 12.84 -21.69
CA ASN A 261 8.26 13.70 -22.88
C ASN A 261 8.44 15.20 -22.58
N VAL A 262 8.12 15.68 -21.37
CA VAL A 262 8.28 17.08 -20.97
C VAL A 262 9.54 17.26 -20.12
N GLY A 263 9.75 16.38 -19.16
CA GLY A 263 10.96 16.34 -18.35
C GLY A 263 10.70 15.99 -16.88
N TRP A 264 11.73 15.48 -16.25
CA TRP A 264 11.69 14.97 -14.88
C TRP A 264 11.38 16.04 -13.83
N GLY A 265 11.84 17.30 -14.03
CA GLY A 265 11.55 18.39 -13.12
C GLY A 265 10.04 18.67 -12.98
N TRP A 266 9.30 18.69 -14.08
CA TRP A 266 7.85 18.79 -14.08
C TRP A 266 7.19 17.50 -13.59
N GLY A 267 7.76 16.35 -13.97
CA GLY A 267 7.28 15.05 -13.55
C GLY A 267 7.29 14.83 -12.03
N PHE A 268 8.24 15.43 -11.30
CA PHE A 268 8.27 15.42 -9.83
C PHE A 268 7.63 16.68 -9.23
N GLY A 269 7.63 17.81 -9.95
CA GLY A 269 7.05 19.06 -9.48
C GLY A 269 5.52 19.05 -9.42
N ILE A 270 4.85 18.44 -10.40
CA ILE A 270 3.38 18.33 -10.41
C ILE A 270 2.86 17.56 -9.18
N PRO A 271 3.38 16.36 -8.84
CA PRO A 271 2.99 15.66 -7.60
C PRO A 271 3.28 16.46 -6.34
N ALA A 272 4.42 17.17 -6.30
CA ALA A 272 4.77 18.02 -5.16
C ALA A 272 3.74 19.14 -4.95
N GLY A 273 3.35 19.81 -6.03
CA GLY A 273 2.32 20.85 -6.00
C GLY A 273 0.94 20.32 -5.63
N ALA A 274 0.54 19.19 -6.22
CA ALA A 274 -0.73 18.52 -5.90
C ALA A 274 -0.78 18.10 -4.42
N MET A 275 0.32 17.55 -3.89
CA MET A 275 0.39 17.16 -2.49
C MET A 275 0.40 18.36 -1.55
N ALA A 276 1.07 19.46 -1.91
CA ALA A 276 1.02 20.69 -1.12
C ALA A 276 -0.40 21.27 -1.04
N ALA A 277 -1.15 21.28 -2.16
CA ALA A 277 -2.54 21.68 -2.18
C ALA A 277 -3.42 20.75 -1.34
N ALA A 278 -3.21 19.43 -1.43
CA ALA A 278 -3.95 18.44 -0.65
C ALA A 278 -3.73 18.61 0.86
N VAL A 279 -2.50 18.88 1.28
CA VAL A 279 -2.17 19.15 2.69
C VAL A 279 -2.80 20.44 3.16
N ALA A 280 -2.76 21.51 2.37
CA ALA A 280 -3.46 22.76 2.70
C ALA A 280 -4.97 22.51 2.90
N CYS A 281 -5.60 21.75 1.98
CA CYS A 281 -7.01 21.36 2.11
C CYS A 281 -7.26 20.53 3.38
N PHE A 282 -6.39 19.55 3.67
CA PHE A 282 -6.50 18.71 4.87
C PHE A 282 -6.42 19.53 6.16
N LEU A 283 -5.50 20.48 6.24
CA LEU A 283 -5.36 21.37 7.39
C LEU A 283 -6.53 22.35 7.53
N LEU A 284 -7.08 22.87 6.42
CA LEU A 284 -8.28 23.71 6.41
C LEU A 284 -9.52 22.95 6.91
N GLY A 285 -9.56 21.63 6.70
CA GLY A 285 -10.62 20.76 7.22
C GLY A 285 -10.57 20.51 8.73
N SER A 286 -9.52 20.94 9.44
CA SER A 286 -9.25 20.56 10.84
C SER A 286 -10.41 20.81 11.81
N GLY A 287 -11.16 21.87 11.64
CA GLY A 287 -12.32 22.19 12.48
C GLY A 287 -13.55 21.27 12.28
N ARG A 288 -13.52 20.42 11.24
CA ARG A 288 -14.62 19.50 10.90
C ARG A 288 -14.34 18.06 11.31
N TYR A 289 -13.11 17.74 11.73
CA TYR A 289 -12.70 16.36 12.03
C TYR A 289 -13.11 15.95 13.45
N ARG A 290 -13.41 14.65 13.56
CA ARG A 290 -13.51 13.94 14.84
C ARG A 290 -12.16 13.30 15.13
N HIS A 291 -11.73 13.39 16.38
CA HIS A 291 -10.44 12.86 16.83
C HIS A 291 -10.65 11.77 17.86
N GLN A 292 -9.98 10.64 17.68
CA GLN A 292 -9.87 9.61 18.71
C GLN A 292 -8.63 9.86 19.58
N ARG A 293 -8.78 9.67 20.90
CA ARG A 293 -7.65 9.74 21.82
C ARG A 293 -6.73 8.53 21.64
N PRO A 294 -5.40 8.70 21.71
CA PRO A 294 -4.46 7.58 21.64
C PRO A 294 -4.78 6.53 22.70
N GLY A 295 -4.96 5.28 22.28
CA GLY A 295 -5.33 4.16 23.17
C GLY A 295 -4.14 3.39 23.74
N GLY A 296 -2.92 3.83 23.47
CA GLY A 296 -1.67 3.12 23.79
C GLY A 296 -1.20 2.21 22.66
N SER A 297 0.11 1.94 22.62
CA SER A 297 0.73 1.20 21.53
C SER A 297 0.49 -0.32 21.63
N PRO A 298 -0.09 -0.97 20.61
CA PRO A 298 -0.19 -2.43 20.53
C PRO A 298 1.19 -3.11 20.57
N LEU A 299 2.21 -2.51 19.93
CA LEU A 299 3.60 -3.02 19.95
C LEU A 299 4.16 -3.07 21.36
N THR A 300 3.93 -2.03 22.17
CA THR A 300 4.37 -2.02 23.58
C THR A 300 3.70 -3.13 24.37
N ARG A 301 2.41 -3.38 24.14
CA ARG A 301 1.67 -4.48 24.79
C ARG A 301 2.24 -5.85 24.41
N MET A 302 2.56 -6.07 23.13
CA MET A 302 3.21 -7.31 22.67
C MET A 302 4.58 -7.50 23.31
N LEU A 303 5.39 -6.43 23.36
CA LEU A 303 6.72 -6.46 23.98
C LEU A 303 6.64 -6.73 25.49
N GLN A 304 5.65 -6.16 26.17
CA GLN A 304 5.39 -6.45 27.59
C GLN A 304 5.18 -7.95 27.83
N VAL A 305 4.32 -8.60 27.02
CA VAL A 305 4.08 -10.05 27.13
C VAL A 305 5.37 -10.84 26.88
N ALA A 306 6.11 -10.50 25.82
CA ALA A 306 7.35 -11.21 25.49
C ALA A 306 8.40 -11.08 26.61
N VAL A 307 8.57 -9.88 27.16
CA VAL A 307 9.50 -9.60 28.28
C VAL A 307 9.04 -10.28 29.56
N ALA A 308 7.73 -10.25 29.88
CA ALA A 308 7.19 -10.92 31.06
C ALA A 308 7.36 -12.45 30.96
N ALA A 309 7.06 -13.06 29.79
CA ALA A 309 7.27 -14.49 29.55
C ALA A 309 8.75 -14.88 29.68
N TRP A 310 9.67 -14.05 29.14
CA TRP A 310 11.11 -14.30 29.25
C TRP A 310 11.62 -14.17 30.70
N ARG A 311 11.14 -13.20 31.45
CA ARG A 311 11.47 -13.05 32.87
C ARG A 311 10.97 -14.22 33.71
N ASN A 312 9.77 -14.72 33.40
CA ASN A 312 9.13 -15.84 34.08
C ASN A 312 9.50 -17.21 33.49
N ARG A 313 10.55 -17.31 32.66
CA ARG A 313 10.93 -18.57 31.96
C ARG A 313 11.20 -19.78 32.88
N LYS A 314 11.55 -19.53 34.14
CA LYS A 314 11.84 -20.57 35.14
C LYS A 314 10.58 -21.03 35.90
N VAL A 315 9.42 -20.37 35.71
CA VAL A 315 8.17 -20.73 36.39
C VAL A 315 7.56 -21.94 35.70
N ALA A 316 7.11 -22.94 36.48
CA ALA A 316 6.42 -24.11 35.95
C ALA A 316 5.09 -23.68 35.30
N LEU A 317 4.76 -24.30 34.17
CA LEU A 317 3.45 -24.10 33.52
C LEU A 317 2.39 -24.93 34.24
N PRO A 318 1.15 -24.42 34.43
CA PRO A 318 0.03 -25.22 34.93
C PRO A 318 -0.23 -26.44 34.03
N ALA A 319 -0.61 -27.58 34.64
CA ALA A 319 -0.96 -28.75 33.90
C ALA A 319 -2.21 -28.47 33.04
N GLY A 320 -2.03 -28.45 31.69
CA GLY A 320 -3.10 -28.15 30.72
C GLY A 320 -2.76 -26.98 29.77
N GLY A 321 -1.74 -26.16 30.04
CA GLY A 321 -1.30 -25.06 29.20
C GLY A 321 -0.29 -25.49 28.12
N GLY A 322 -0.67 -26.36 27.20
CA GLY A 322 0.30 -27.05 26.33
C GLY A 322 0.07 -26.97 24.82
N GLY A 323 -0.26 -25.81 24.27
CA GLY A 323 -0.12 -25.58 22.81
C GLY A 323 1.29 -25.09 22.47
N GLY A 324 1.71 -25.16 21.19
CA GLY A 324 3.07 -24.77 20.74
C GLY A 324 3.56 -23.37 21.14
N LEU A 325 2.67 -22.49 21.66
CA LEU A 325 2.97 -21.16 22.21
C LEU A 325 2.72 -21.08 23.73
N GLY A 326 2.58 -22.21 24.43
CA GLY A 326 2.32 -22.27 25.88
C GLY A 326 3.38 -21.59 26.76
N TRP A 327 4.61 -21.42 26.25
CA TRP A 327 5.67 -20.68 26.96
C TRP A 327 5.30 -19.22 27.23
N LEU A 328 4.40 -18.62 26.43
CA LEU A 328 3.89 -17.26 26.63
C LEU A 328 2.93 -17.16 27.81
N ASP A 329 2.28 -18.25 28.23
CA ASP A 329 1.36 -18.28 29.36
C ASP A 329 2.05 -17.93 30.66
N ARG A 330 3.37 -18.10 30.72
CA ARG A 330 4.22 -17.65 31.83
C ARG A 330 4.14 -16.14 32.08
N ALA A 331 3.76 -15.36 31.08
CA ALA A 331 3.55 -13.92 31.24
C ALA A 331 2.33 -13.57 32.10
N ALA A 332 1.37 -14.49 32.23
CA ALA A 332 0.15 -14.31 33.01
C ALA A 332 0.23 -14.93 34.43
N ILE A 333 1.32 -15.64 34.74
CA ILE A 333 1.46 -16.32 36.05
C ILE A 333 1.93 -15.31 37.11
N ILE A 334 1.12 -15.14 38.15
CA ILE A 334 1.46 -14.37 39.35
C ILE A 334 2.26 -15.29 40.25
N LYS A 335 3.43 -14.86 40.72
CA LYS A 335 4.19 -15.56 41.75
C LYS A 335 3.55 -15.28 43.09
N GLU A 336 3.37 -16.29 43.94
CA GLU A 336 2.85 -16.22 45.30
C GLU A 336 3.55 -15.12 46.15
N TYR A 337 4.79 -14.77 45.82
CA TYR A 337 5.56 -13.73 46.50
C TYR A 337 5.08 -12.29 46.25
N GLU A 338 4.23 -12.06 45.23
CA GLU A 338 3.67 -10.73 44.93
C GLU A 338 2.27 -10.54 45.52
N GLU A 339 1.61 -11.58 46.01
CA GLU A 339 0.34 -11.46 46.75
C GLU A 339 0.53 -10.76 48.11
N ASP A 340 1.64 -11.01 48.80
CA ASP A 340 1.96 -10.33 50.05
C ASP A 340 2.23 -8.83 49.88
N VAL A 341 2.76 -8.41 48.73
CA VAL A 341 3.03 -6.98 48.42
C VAL A 341 1.77 -6.26 47.95
N THR A 342 0.84 -6.96 47.28
CA THR A 342 -0.45 -6.39 46.86
C THR A 342 -1.45 -6.31 48.00
N ALA A 343 -1.41 -7.25 48.96
CA ALA A 343 -2.21 -7.21 50.17
C ALA A 343 -1.78 -6.08 51.13
N ALA A 344 -0.48 -5.79 51.19
CA ALA A 344 0.07 -4.72 52.03
C ALA A 344 -0.14 -3.30 51.45
N SER A 345 -0.50 -3.17 50.17
CA SER A 345 -0.65 -1.86 49.49
C SER A 345 -2.11 -1.41 49.31
N GLN A 346 -3.08 -2.09 49.91
CA GLN A 346 -4.49 -1.63 49.88
C GLN A 346 -4.79 -0.42 50.76
N ASP A 347 -3.81 0.07 51.54
CA ASP A 347 -4.03 1.14 52.50
C ASP A 347 -3.35 2.49 52.14
N SER A 348 -2.88 2.69 50.94
CA SER A 348 -2.33 3.99 50.53
C SER A 348 -2.71 4.38 49.08
N THR A 349 -3.54 5.42 49.03
CA THR A 349 -3.89 6.23 47.86
C THR A 349 -2.67 6.80 47.15
N THR A 350 -1.99 6.05 46.28
CA THR A 350 -0.99 6.61 45.37
C THR A 350 -1.03 5.90 44.01
N THR A 351 -1.51 6.61 43.00
CA THR A 351 -1.77 6.21 41.60
C THR A 351 -0.50 5.97 40.76
N THR A 352 0.67 5.79 41.32
CA THR A 352 1.96 5.74 40.60
C THR A 352 2.56 4.34 40.39
N SER A 353 1.97 3.26 40.93
CA SER A 353 2.61 1.94 40.93
C SER A 353 2.16 0.97 39.81
N SER A 354 1.21 1.36 38.94
CA SER A 354 0.61 0.41 37.96
C SER A 354 1.43 0.17 36.68
N SER A 355 2.42 1.01 36.34
CA SER A 355 3.16 0.87 35.09
C SER A 355 4.34 -0.12 35.17
N SER A 356 5.00 -0.23 36.30
CA SER A 356 6.15 -1.14 36.46
C SER A 356 5.73 -2.61 36.57
N SER A 357 4.52 -2.90 37.05
CA SER A 357 4.02 -4.27 37.20
C SER A 357 3.66 -4.94 35.85
N ARG A 358 3.20 -4.18 34.85
CA ARG A 358 2.85 -4.73 33.53
C ARG A 358 4.01 -5.36 32.75
N TRP A 359 5.24 -5.04 33.09
CA TRP A 359 6.44 -5.66 32.51
C TRP A 359 6.84 -6.98 33.20
N ARG A 360 6.14 -7.36 34.27
CA ARG A 360 6.35 -8.60 35.02
C ARG A 360 5.19 -9.57 34.87
N VAL A 361 3.96 -9.06 34.93
CA VAL A 361 2.74 -9.85 34.81
C VAL A 361 1.78 -9.15 33.86
N CYS A 362 1.27 -9.89 32.88
CA CYS A 362 0.32 -9.40 31.89
C CYS A 362 -1.04 -10.10 32.06
N PRO A 363 -2.16 -9.41 31.76
CA PRO A 363 -3.47 -10.08 31.69
C PRO A 363 -3.47 -11.22 30.66
N ALA A 364 -4.15 -12.33 30.96
CA ALA A 364 -4.25 -13.48 30.06
C ALA A 364 -4.78 -13.10 28.68
N ALA A 365 -5.75 -12.17 28.60
CA ALA A 365 -6.24 -11.63 27.33
C ALA A 365 -5.13 -11.02 26.47
N GLN A 366 -4.16 -10.33 27.07
CA GLN A 366 -3.02 -9.74 26.35
C GLN A 366 -2.05 -10.81 25.84
N VAL A 367 -1.90 -11.92 26.57
CA VAL A 367 -1.09 -13.07 26.13
C VAL A 367 -1.76 -13.75 24.91
N GLU A 368 -3.09 -13.95 24.95
CA GLU A 368 -3.83 -14.50 23.83
C GLU A 368 -3.81 -13.58 22.60
N GLU A 369 -3.83 -12.25 22.80
CA GLU A 369 -3.64 -11.28 21.72
C GLU A 369 -2.30 -11.52 20.98
N LEU A 370 -1.20 -11.71 21.70
CA LEU A 370 0.10 -12.00 21.09
C LEU A 370 0.12 -13.36 20.40
N LYS A 371 -0.44 -14.40 21.02
CA LYS A 371 -0.55 -15.73 20.40
C LYS A 371 -1.32 -15.69 19.08
N CYS A 372 -2.43 -14.93 19.03
CA CYS A 372 -3.17 -14.74 17.79
C CYS A 372 -2.30 -14.14 16.69
N VAL A 373 -1.53 -13.08 16.98
CA VAL A 373 -0.63 -12.45 15.99
C VAL A 373 0.46 -13.42 15.54
N LEU A 374 1.05 -14.20 16.45
CA LEU A 374 2.09 -15.18 16.10
C LEU A 374 1.54 -16.31 15.21
N ARG A 375 0.28 -16.71 15.38
CA ARG A 375 -0.39 -17.70 14.50
C ARG A 375 -0.62 -17.16 13.07
N LEU A 376 -0.66 -15.85 12.87
CA LEU A 376 -0.78 -15.23 11.55
C LEU A 376 0.55 -15.21 10.77
N LEU A 377 1.70 -15.27 11.46
CA LEU A 377 3.02 -15.15 10.83
C LEU A 377 3.32 -16.18 9.73
N PRO A 378 2.94 -17.46 9.82
CA PRO A 378 3.17 -18.41 8.74
C PRO A 378 2.45 -18.01 7.44
N VAL A 379 1.19 -17.55 7.54
CA VAL A 379 0.42 -17.06 6.40
C VAL A 379 1.03 -15.76 5.87
N TRP A 380 1.43 -14.85 6.75
CA TRP A 380 2.13 -13.62 6.41
C TRP A 380 3.42 -13.86 5.60
N ALA A 381 4.22 -14.84 6.00
CA ALA A 381 5.48 -15.15 5.34
C ALA A 381 5.30 -15.57 3.87
N THR A 382 4.19 -16.25 3.56
CA THR A 382 3.89 -16.64 2.17
C THR A 382 3.51 -15.44 1.28
N GLY A 383 3.04 -14.35 1.86
CA GLY A 383 2.81 -13.09 1.15
C GLY A 383 4.09 -12.42 0.65
N ILE A 384 5.25 -12.72 1.24
CA ILE A 384 6.54 -12.10 0.88
C ILE A 384 6.93 -12.46 -0.57
N VAL A 385 6.80 -13.72 -0.96
CA VAL A 385 7.20 -14.17 -2.30
C VAL A 385 6.28 -13.58 -3.39
N VAL A 386 4.98 -13.51 -3.14
CA VAL A 386 4.03 -12.86 -4.06
C VAL A 386 4.36 -11.38 -4.22
N SER A 387 4.70 -10.72 -3.13
CA SER A 387 5.08 -9.31 -3.15
C SER A 387 6.41 -9.09 -3.91
N ALA A 388 7.33 -10.07 -3.87
CA ALA A 388 8.54 -10.03 -4.70
C ALA A 388 8.23 -10.17 -6.19
N ALA A 389 7.26 -11.02 -6.57
CA ALA A 389 6.78 -11.11 -7.95
C ALA A 389 6.06 -9.81 -8.38
N TYR A 390 5.23 -9.24 -7.52
CA TYR A 390 4.54 -7.97 -7.78
C TYR A 390 5.50 -6.79 -7.98
N SER A 391 6.62 -6.75 -7.25
CA SER A 391 7.61 -5.69 -7.39
C SER A 391 8.29 -5.64 -8.76
N GLN A 392 8.20 -6.72 -9.56
CA GLN A 392 8.75 -6.75 -10.93
C GLN A 392 8.01 -5.79 -11.86
N MET A 393 6.78 -5.43 -11.54
CA MET A 393 5.97 -4.50 -12.33
C MET A 393 6.62 -3.11 -12.47
N SER A 394 7.27 -2.61 -11.43
CA SER A 394 7.97 -1.32 -11.43
C SER A 394 9.46 -1.43 -11.75
N THR A 395 9.99 -2.62 -11.98
CA THR A 395 11.41 -2.87 -12.24
C THR A 395 11.60 -3.65 -13.54
N MET A 396 11.66 -4.98 -13.50
CA MET A 396 12.01 -5.81 -14.66
C MET A 396 10.99 -5.70 -15.82
N PHE A 397 9.71 -5.51 -15.55
CA PHE A 397 8.73 -5.32 -16.62
C PHE A 397 8.97 -3.99 -17.35
N VAL A 398 9.33 -2.92 -16.63
CA VAL A 398 9.66 -1.63 -17.24
C VAL A 398 10.94 -1.76 -18.08
N LEU A 399 11.98 -2.42 -17.55
CA LEU A 399 13.24 -2.67 -18.28
C LEU A 399 13.00 -3.49 -19.55
N GLN A 400 12.20 -4.56 -19.49
CA GLN A 400 11.78 -5.35 -20.65
C GLN A 400 11.02 -4.46 -21.66
N GLY A 401 10.09 -3.63 -21.19
CA GLY A 401 9.28 -2.73 -22.02
C GLY A 401 10.10 -1.67 -22.75
N ASN A 402 11.20 -1.21 -22.18
CA ASN A 402 12.10 -0.24 -22.81
C ASN A 402 12.73 -0.75 -24.12
N THR A 403 12.78 -2.05 -24.32
CA THR A 403 13.35 -2.66 -25.53
C THR A 403 12.32 -2.92 -26.63
N LEU A 404 11.02 -2.77 -26.34
CA LEU A 404 9.90 -3.03 -27.26
C LEU A 404 9.50 -1.76 -28.01
N ASP A 405 8.79 -1.91 -29.14
CA ASP A 405 8.30 -0.78 -29.92
C ASP A 405 7.13 -0.07 -29.21
N PRO A 406 7.34 1.18 -28.73
CA PRO A 406 6.33 1.93 -27.99
C PRO A 406 5.29 2.63 -28.88
N ARG A 407 5.40 2.51 -30.22
CA ARG A 407 4.58 3.26 -31.18
C ARG A 407 3.17 2.69 -31.27
N VAL A 408 2.19 3.60 -31.31
CA VAL A 408 0.77 3.28 -31.49
C VAL A 408 0.27 3.89 -32.79
N GLY A 409 -0.30 3.05 -33.66
CA GLY A 409 -0.88 3.46 -34.95
C GLY A 409 0.10 3.46 -36.13
N VAL A 410 -0.45 3.51 -37.34
CA VAL A 410 0.28 3.29 -38.60
C VAL A 410 1.15 4.47 -39.05
N ALA A 411 1.01 5.66 -38.43
CA ALA A 411 1.64 6.89 -38.92
C ALA A 411 2.59 7.56 -37.91
N GLY A 412 3.41 6.79 -37.18
CA GLY A 412 4.47 7.35 -36.33
C GLY A 412 3.99 8.28 -35.21
N GLY A 413 2.75 8.06 -34.76
CA GLY A 413 2.06 8.94 -33.84
C GLY A 413 2.56 8.89 -32.41
N PHE A 414 1.72 8.51 -31.52
CA PHE A 414 1.93 8.55 -30.07
C PHE A 414 2.85 7.40 -29.60
N ARG A 415 3.82 7.71 -28.73
CA ARG A 415 4.68 6.72 -28.07
C ARG A 415 4.23 6.52 -26.62
N ILE A 416 3.99 5.29 -26.23
CA ILE A 416 3.62 4.92 -24.87
C ILE A 416 4.92 4.64 -24.08
N PRO A 417 5.22 5.36 -22.98
CA PRO A 417 6.31 4.99 -22.10
C PRO A 417 6.09 3.59 -21.50
N SER A 418 7.15 2.80 -21.35
CA SER A 418 7.08 1.44 -20.78
C SER A 418 6.44 1.42 -19.40
N ALA A 419 6.77 2.38 -18.54
CA ALA A 419 6.22 2.52 -17.19
C ALA A 419 4.70 2.83 -17.18
N SER A 420 4.14 3.39 -18.28
CA SER A 420 2.70 3.62 -18.40
C SER A 420 1.88 2.33 -18.55
N LEU A 421 2.51 1.19 -18.86
CA LEU A 421 1.80 -0.09 -18.94
C LEU A 421 1.24 -0.56 -17.59
N SER A 422 1.70 -0.02 -16.48
CA SER A 422 1.07 -0.22 -15.17
C SER A 422 -0.40 0.23 -15.12
N ILE A 423 -0.88 1.01 -16.10
CA ILE A 423 -2.31 1.31 -16.28
C ILE A 423 -3.15 0.04 -16.45
N PHE A 424 -2.62 -0.99 -17.14
CA PHE A 424 -3.32 -2.25 -17.35
C PHE A 424 -3.45 -3.09 -16.08
N ASP A 425 -2.52 -2.93 -15.14
CA ASP A 425 -2.65 -3.48 -13.79
C ASP A 425 -3.82 -2.79 -13.06
N THR A 426 -3.85 -1.45 -13.01
CA THR A 426 -4.94 -0.69 -12.38
C THR A 426 -6.30 -1.03 -13.00
N ILE A 427 -6.40 -1.14 -14.33
CA ILE A 427 -7.63 -1.56 -15.03
C ILE A 427 -8.01 -2.99 -14.64
N SER A 428 -7.04 -3.90 -14.57
CA SER A 428 -7.24 -5.28 -14.14
C SER A 428 -7.80 -5.35 -12.73
N VAL A 429 -7.21 -4.61 -11.78
CA VAL A 429 -7.67 -4.55 -10.38
C VAL A 429 -9.13 -4.10 -10.32
N ILE A 430 -9.50 -3.02 -11.02
CA ILE A 430 -10.88 -2.51 -11.05
C ILE A 430 -11.84 -3.55 -11.65
N ALA A 431 -11.45 -4.16 -12.78
CA ALA A 431 -12.27 -5.16 -13.48
C ALA A 431 -12.47 -6.42 -12.63
N TRP A 432 -11.37 -6.95 -12.04
CA TRP A 432 -11.44 -8.15 -11.22
C TRP A 432 -12.12 -7.93 -9.87
N ALA A 433 -11.99 -6.76 -9.25
CA ALA A 433 -12.74 -6.43 -8.05
C ALA A 433 -14.25 -6.48 -8.31
N ALA A 434 -14.71 -5.85 -9.41
CA ALA A 434 -16.12 -5.91 -9.82
C ALA A 434 -16.58 -7.31 -10.23
N ALA A 435 -15.74 -8.04 -10.98
CA ALA A 435 -16.03 -9.41 -11.43
C ALA A 435 -16.07 -10.39 -10.25
N TYR A 436 -15.20 -10.22 -9.26
CA TYR A 436 -15.17 -11.05 -8.06
C TYR A 436 -16.53 -11.03 -7.34
N ASP A 437 -17.04 -9.84 -7.04
CA ASP A 437 -18.28 -9.70 -6.29
C ASP A 437 -19.51 -10.13 -7.09
N ARG A 438 -19.56 -9.81 -8.40
CA ARG A 438 -20.76 -10.06 -9.22
C ARG A 438 -20.79 -11.42 -9.90
N LEU A 439 -19.63 -12.02 -10.22
CA LEU A 439 -19.54 -13.27 -10.96
C LEU A 439 -18.93 -14.40 -10.12
N VAL A 440 -17.75 -14.15 -9.51
CA VAL A 440 -17.00 -15.21 -8.83
C VAL A 440 -17.69 -15.65 -7.54
N VAL A 441 -18.11 -14.70 -6.69
CA VAL A 441 -18.78 -15.01 -5.42
C VAL A 441 -20.08 -15.79 -5.61
N PRO A 442 -21.02 -15.40 -6.50
CA PRO A 442 -22.24 -16.17 -6.74
C PRO A 442 -21.96 -17.57 -7.31
N ALA A 443 -21.01 -17.69 -8.24
CA ALA A 443 -20.63 -18.98 -8.82
C ALA A 443 -19.98 -19.89 -7.78
N ALA A 444 -19.00 -19.36 -7.03
CA ALA A 444 -18.30 -20.10 -5.99
C ALA A 444 -19.24 -20.54 -4.86
N ARG A 445 -20.19 -19.68 -4.45
CA ARG A 445 -21.20 -20.00 -3.42
C ARG A 445 -22.01 -21.25 -3.79
N ARG A 446 -22.33 -21.44 -5.08
CA ARG A 446 -23.07 -22.65 -5.53
C ARG A 446 -22.27 -23.93 -5.33
N TRP A 447 -20.93 -23.88 -5.39
CA TRP A 447 -20.06 -25.05 -5.27
C TRP A 447 -19.52 -25.25 -3.86
N THR A 448 -19.19 -24.18 -3.17
CA THR A 448 -18.56 -24.25 -1.83
C THR A 448 -19.56 -24.20 -0.68
N GLY A 449 -20.79 -23.70 -0.91
CA GLY A 449 -21.79 -23.44 0.14
C GLY A 449 -21.42 -22.27 1.07
N HIS A 450 -20.26 -21.64 0.89
CA HIS A 450 -19.79 -20.56 1.76
C HIS A 450 -20.44 -19.22 1.40
N PRO A 451 -20.95 -18.42 2.36
CA PRO A 451 -21.65 -17.16 2.08
C PRO A 451 -20.85 -16.15 1.26
N ARG A 452 -19.54 -16.08 1.46
CA ARG A 452 -18.60 -15.22 0.72
C ARG A 452 -17.98 -15.90 -0.51
N GLY A 453 -18.50 -17.04 -0.98
CA GLY A 453 -17.98 -17.82 -2.10
C GLY A 453 -16.76 -18.65 -1.70
N PHE A 454 -15.62 -18.04 -1.50
CA PHE A 454 -14.38 -18.68 -1.01
C PHE A 454 -14.07 -18.25 0.42
N THR A 455 -13.39 -19.10 1.16
CA THR A 455 -12.75 -18.68 2.41
C THR A 455 -11.58 -17.73 2.08
N GLN A 456 -11.19 -16.88 3.03
CA GLN A 456 -10.09 -15.94 2.81
C GLN A 456 -8.79 -16.65 2.42
N LEU A 457 -8.47 -17.77 3.06
CA LEU A 457 -7.29 -18.58 2.70
C LEU A 457 -7.42 -19.19 1.30
N GLN A 458 -8.61 -19.68 0.89
CA GLN A 458 -8.80 -20.16 -0.49
C GLN A 458 -8.60 -19.03 -1.50
N ARG A 459 -9.15 -17.84 -1.24
CA ARG A 459 -8.98 -16.66 -2.07
C ARG A 459 -7.51 -16.30 -2.25
N MET A 460 -6.76 -16.22 -1.15
CA MET A 460 -5.31 -15.97 -1.21
C MET A 460 -4.57 -17.06 -2.00
N GLY A 461 -4.90 -18.36 -1.81
CA GLY A 461 -4.30 -19.45 -2.55
C GLY A 461 -4.52 -19.37 -4.06
N ILE A 462 -5.71 -18.95 -4.50
CA ILE A 462 -5.99 -18.67 -5.91
C ILE A 462 -5.10 -17.54 -6.42
N GLY A 463 -4.97 -16.45 -5.66
CA GLY A 463 -4.09 -15.33 -6.01
C GLY A 463 -2.62 -15.74 -6.14
N LEU A 464 -2.12 -16.61 -5.25
CA LEU A 464 -0.77 -17.18 -5.35
C LEU A 464 -0.60 -17.98 -6.66
N ALA A 465 -1.59 -18.79 -7.03
CA ALA A 465 -1.55 -19.54 -8.29
C ALA A 465 -1.56 -18.61 -9.51
N ILE A 466 -2.35 -17.54 -9.49
CA ILE A 466 -2.39 -16.54 -10.57
C ILE A 466 -1.04 -15.81 -10.66
N SER A 467 -0.35 -15.53 -9.56
CA SER A 467 0.97 -14.89 -9.59
C SER A 467 2.04 -15.75 -10.30
N VAL A 468 1.94 -17.08 -10.18
CA VAL A 468 2.79 -18.00 -10.97
C VAL A 468 2.56 -17.79 -12.46
N LEU A 469 1.28 -17.71 -12.89
CA LEU A 469 0.95 -17.50 -14.30
C LEU A 469 1.47 -16.15 -14.83
N ALA A 470 1.48 -15.11 -14.00
CA ALA A 470 2.05 -13.82 -14.39
C ALA A 470 3.56 -13.91 -14.68
N MET A 471 4.31 -14.60 -13.84
CA MET A 471 5.76 -14.81 -14.05
C MET A 471 6.04 -15.72 -15.25
N LEU A 472 5.21 -16.75 -15.46
CA LEU A 472 5.28 -17.59 -16.66
C LEU A 472 5.02 -16.78 -17.94
N ALA A 473 4.02 -15.89 -17.95
CA ALA A 473 3.73 -15.03 -19.09
C ALA A 473 4.89 -14.07 -19.38
N ALA A 474 5.48 -13.46 -18.34
CA ALA A 474 6.63 -12.58 -18.49
C ALA A 474 7.85 -13.30 -19.05
N GLY A 475 8.14 -14.51 -18.55
CA GLY A 475 9.24 -15.36 -19.06
C GLY A 475 9.00 -15.80 -20.51
N ALA A 476 7.78 -16.19 -20.85
CA ALA A 476 7.42 -16.57 -22.23
C ALA A 476 7.59 -15.39 -23.21
N LEU A 477 7.16 -14.20 -22.84
CA LEU A 477 7.38 -13.00 -23.64
C LEU A 477 8.87 -12.72 -23.82
N GLU A 478 9.67 -12.89 -22.77
CA GLU A 478 11.10 -12.66 -22.82
C GLU A 478 11.81 -13.63 -23.79
N VAL A 479 11.43 -14.90 -23.80
CA VAL A 479 11.94 -15.87 -24.78
C VAL A 479 11.60 -15.43 -26.22
N VAL A 480 10.38 -14.96 -26.46
CA VAL A 480 9.98 -14.42 -27.78
C VAL A 480 10.81 -13.20 -28.14
N ARG A 481 10.99 -12.28 -27.18
CA ARG A 481 11.77 -11.06 -27.34
C ARG A 481 13.22 -11.35 -27.76
N LEU A 482 13.89 -12.27 -27.04
CA LEU A 482 15.28 -12.66 -27.33
C LEU A 482 15.41 -13.34 -28.70
N ARG A 483 14.44 -14.19 -29.09
CA ARG A 483 14.42 -14.81 -30.42
C ARG A 483 14.31 -13.77 -31.54
N VAL A 484 13.45 -12.77 -31.35
CA VAL A 484 13.29 -11.69 -32.34
C VAL A 484 14.54 -10.80 -32.38
N ALA A 485 15.16 -10.50 -31.25
CA ALA A 485 16.44 -9.77 -31.19
C ALA A 485 17.53 -10.50 -31.98
N ALA A 486 17.64 -11.81 -31.81
CA ALA A 486 18.60 -12.64 -32.53
C ALA A 486 18.29 -12.69 -34.05
N ALA A 487 17.03 -12.89 -34.43
CA ALA A 487 16.60 -12.97 -35.84
C ALA A 487 16.87 -11.67 -36.63
N HIS A 488 16.83 -10.52 -35.95
CA HIS A 488 17.09 -9.21 -36.57
C HIS A 488 18.53 -8.71 -36.37
N GLY A 489 19.41 -9.50 -35.77
CA GLY A 489 20.80 -9.11 -35.53
C GLY A 489 20.98 -7.96 -34.53
N LEU A 490 20.02 -7.76 -33.62
CA LEU A 490 19.98 -6.63 -32.67
C LEU A 490 20.56 -6.98 -31.28
N LEU A 491 21.25 -8.11 -31.17
CA LEU A 491 21.83 -8.57 -29.89
C LEU A 491 22.87 -7.59 -29.33
N ASP A 492 23.65 -6.94 -30.20
CA ASP A 492 24.73 -6.01 -29.81
C ASP A 492 24.26 -4.53 -29.76
N SER A 493 22.97 -4.28 -29.96
CA SER A 493 22.41 -2.95 -30.02
C SER A 493 21.50 -2.67 -28.81
N PRO A 494 22.04 -2.22 -27.67
CA PRO A 494 21.27 -2.07 -26.42
C PRO A 494 20.15 -1.02 -26.50
N THR A 495 20.26 -0.05 -27.43
CA THR A 495 19.29 1.05 -27.60
C THR A 495 18.32 0.81 -28.77
N ALA A 496 18.49 -0.26 -29.55
CA ALA A 496 17.61 -0.56 -30.66
C ALA A 496 16.27 -1.11 -30.17
N LEU A 497 15.18 -0.53 -30.67
CA LEU A 497 13.84 -1.03 -30.41
C LEU A 497 13.58 -2.28 -31.26
N LEU A 498 13.08 -3.31 -30.62
CA LEU A 498 12.69 -4.54 -31.28
C LEU A 498 11.36 -4.36 -32.03
N PRO A 499 11.15 -5.02 -33.18
CA PRO A 499 9.89 -4.95 -33.94
C PRO A 499 8.78 -5.80 -33.28
N ILE A 500 8.59 -5.64 -32.01
CA ILE A 500 7.53 -6.25 -31.20
C ILE A 500 6.81 -5.12 -30.49
N SER A 501 5.51 -5.02 -30.65
CA SER A 501 4.70 -4.00 -29.98
C SER A 501 4.77 -4.15 -28.45
N ILE A 502 4.88 -3.02 -27.76
CA ILE A 502 4.88 -2.95 -26.28
C ILE A 502 3.61 -3.55 -25.65
N PHE A 503 2.50 -3.63 -26.40
CA PHE A 503 1.26 -4.26 -25.93
C PHE A 503 1.36 -5.76 -25.68
N TRP A 504 2.41 -6.43 -26.13
CA TRP A 504 2.64 -7.83 -25.77
C TRP A 504 2.91 -8.02 -24.26
N GLN A 505 3.19 -6.93 -23.55
CA GLN A 505 3.31 -6.97 -22.07
C GLN A 505 1.95 -6.89 -21.35
N VAL A 506 0.86 -6.50 -22.02
CA VAL A 506 -0.46 -6.35 -21.39
C VAL A 506 -0.92 -7.59 -20.65
N PRO A 507 -0.77 -8.83 -21.19
CA PRO A 507 -1.17 -10.03 -20.46
C PRO A 507 -0.50 -10.17 -19.09
N GLN A 508 0.82 -9.92 -18.98
CA GLN A 508 1.53 -10.07 -17.69
C GLN A 508 1.08 -9.02 -16.66
N TYR A 509 0.82 -7.77 -17.07
CA TYR A 509 0.27 -6.73 -16.19
C TYR A 509 -1.17 -7.07 -15.79
N PHE A 510 -1.99 -7.57 -16.71
CA PHE A 510 -3.38 -7.92 -16.41
C PHE A 510 -3.49 -9.11 -15.47
N ILE A 511 -2.63 -10.12 -15.61
CA ILE A 511 -2.60 -11.31 -14.75
C ILE A 511 -2.08 -10.93 -13.36
N ILE A 512 -1.05 -10.08 -13.24
CA ILE A 512 -0.53 -9.67 -11.93
C ILE A 512 -1.55 -8.84 -11.15
N GLY A 513 -2.34 -7.97 -11.82
CA GLY A 513 -3.44 -7.25 -11.20
C GLY A 513 -4.57 -8.17 -10.70
N ALA A 514 -4.86 -9.25 -11.44
CA ALA A 514 -5.75 -10.29 -10.93
C ALA A 514 -5.18 -10.94 -9.65
N ALA A 515 -3.90 -11.32 -9.66
CA ALA A 515 -3.24 -11.89 -8.48
C ALA A 515 -3.32 -10.93 -7.27
N GLU A 516 -3.18 -9.62 -7.49
CA GLU A 516 -3.31 -8.58 -6.47
C GLU A 516 -4.67 -8.63 -5.79
N VAL A 517 -5.77 -8.62 -6.54
CA VAL A 517 -7.14 -8.64 -6.02
C VAL A 517 -7.41 -9.88 -5.17
N PHE A 518 -6.94 -11.03 -5.63
CA PHE A 518 -7.16 -12.27 -4.89
C PHE A 518 -6.25 -12.38 -3.66
N THR A 519 -4.98 -11.98 -3.75
CA THR A 519 -4.01 -12.14 -2.67
C THR A 519 -4.10 -11.01 -1.66
N PHE A 520 -3.88 -9.73 -2.06
CA PHE A 520 -3.73 -8.65 -1.10
C PHE A 520 -5.03 -8.26 -0.42
N ILE A 521 -6.15 -8.22 -1.16
CA ILE A 521 -7.45 -7.97 -0.52
C ILE A 521 -7.80 -9.13 0.41
N GLY A 522 -7.61 -10.37 -0.04
CA GLY A 522 -7.80 -11.56 0.81
C GLY A 522 -6.92 -11.56 2.06
N GLN A 523 -5.68 -11.11 1.94
CA GLN A 523 -4.74 -10.98 3.04
C GLN A 523 -5.19 -9.92 4.06
N ILE A 524 -5.56 -8.72 3.61
CA ILE A 524 -6.05 -7.65 4.50
C ILE A 524 -7.30 -8.11 5.24
N GLU A 525 -8.26 -8.72 4.55
CA GLU A 525 -9.47 -9.30 5.14
C GLU A 525 -9.15 -10.37 6.20
N PHE A 526 -8.25 -11.30 5.85
CA PHE A 526 -7.83 -12.38 6.74
C PHE A 526 -7.18 -11.84 8.02
N PHE A 527 -6.23 -10.90 7.88
CA PHE A 527 -5.54 -10.32 9.03
C PHE A 527 -6.47 -9.49 9.91
N TYR A 528 -7.43 -8.78 9.31
CA TYR A 528 -8.42 -8.00 10.04
C TYR A 528 -9.39 -8.88 10.82
N ASP A 529 -9.92 -9.96 10.20
CA ASP A 529 -10.92 -10.83 10.80
C ASP A 529 -10.33 -11.77 11.88
N GLN A 530 -9.08 -12.23 11.68
CA GLN A 530 -8.43 -13.14 12.60
C GLN A 530 -7.73 -12.44 13.77
N ALA A 531 -7.49 -11.14 13.68
CA ALA A 531 -6.88 -10.36 14.75
C ALA A 531 -7.87 -10.10 15.90
N PRO A 532 -7.38 -9.97 17.15
CA PRO A 532 -8.15 -9.42 18.26
C PRO A 532 -8.57 -7.96 17.97
N ASP A 533 -9.74 -7.53 18.46
CA ASP A 533 -10.31 -6.22 18.17
C ASP A 533 -9.35 -5.05 18.46
N LYS A 534 -8.62 -5.14 19.58
CA LYS A 534 -7.63 -4.14 20.00
C LYS A 534 -6.36 -4.13 19.15
N MET A 535 -6.14 -5.15 18.30
CA MET A 535 -4.92 -5.32 17.50
C MET A 535 -5.19 -5.31 15.97
N ARG A 536 -6.41 -5.01 15.54
CA ARG A 536 -6.78 -4.98 14.11
C ARG A 536 -5.89 -4.04 13.28
N SER A 537 -5.63 -2.83 13.79
CA SER A 537 -4.72 -1.87 13.14
C SER A 537 -3.31 -2.43 13.00
N MET A 538 -2.80 -3.10 14.04
CA MET A 538 -1.48 -3.73 14.03
C MET A 538 -1.41 -4.91 13.06
N ALA A 539 -2.44 -5.75 13.01
CA ALA A 539 -2.50 -6.88 12.08
C ALA A 539 -2.54 -6.40 10.63
N THR A 540 -3.30 -5.34 10.34
CA THR A 540 -3.30 -4.70 9.02
C THR A 540 -1.93 -4.11 8.68
N ALA A 541 -1.27 -3.44 9.61
CA ALA A 541 0.09 -2.94 9.41
C ALA A 541 1.08 -4.09 9.17
N LEU A 542 0.94 -5.21 9.89
CA LEU A 542 1.74 -6.42 9.68
C LEU A 542 1.53 -6.98 8.27
N SER A 543 0.29 -6.98 7.75
CA SER A 543 0.04 -7.43 6.37
C SER A 543 0.82 -6.61 5.34
N LEU A 544 0.93 -5.30 5.53
CA LEU A 544 1.70 -4.42 4.65
C LEU A 544 3.22 -4.69 4.69
N THR A 545 3.76 -5.20 5.80
CA THR A 545 5.19 -5.51 5.89
C THR A 545 5.59 -6.72 5.04
N SER A 546 4.66 -7.58 4.63
CA SER A 546 4.95 -8.63 3.63
C SER A 546 5.34 -8.02 2.28
N ALA A 547 4.70 -6.90 1.88
CA ALA A 547 5.08 -6.16 0.68
C ALA A 547 6.48 -5.54 0.80
N ALA A 548 6.84 -5.03 1.99
CA ALA A 548 8.17 -4.52 2.26
C ALA A 548 9.25 -5.60 2.11
N LEU A 549 9.07 -6.73 2.80
CA LEU A 549 10.01 -7.85 2.74
C LEU A 549 10.05 -8.48 1.36
N GLY A 550 8.94 -8.48 0.62
CA GLY A 550 8.90 -8.91 -0.78
C GLY A 550 9.76 -8.02 -1.68
N SER A 551 9.70 -6.71 -1.51
CA SER A 551 10.57 -5.77 -2.24
C SER A 551 12.04 -5.97 -1.90
N TYR A 552 12.38 -6.17 -0.62
CA TYR A 552 13.77 -6.50 -0.23
C TYR A 552 14.21 -7.88 -0.71
N LEU A 553 13.32 -8.87 -0.72
CA LEU A 553 13.60 -10.19 -1.30
C LEU A 553 13.87 -10.07 -2.80
N SER A 554 13.11 -9.27 -3.53
CA SER A 554 13.35 -8.97 -4.96
C SER A 554 14.75 -8.38 -5.16
N SER A 555 15.13 -7.37 -4.38
CA SER A 555 16.46 -6.77 -4.42
C SER A 555 17.58 -7.78 -4.11
N LEU A 556 17.37 -8.63 -3.10
CA LEU A 556 18.30 -9.69 -2.74
C LEU A 556 18.47 -10.69 -3.89
N LEU A 557 17.37 -11.15 -4.50
CA LEU A 557 17.39 -12.09 -5.62
C LEU A 557 18.15 -11.52 -6.82
N VAL A 558 17.88 -10.25 -7.20
CA VAL A 558 18.61 -9.57 -8.27
C VAL A 558 20.10 -9.49 -7.94
N SER A 559 20.46 -9.13 -6.71
CA SER A 559 21.86 -9.02 -6.28
C SER A 559 22.57 -10.38 -6.32
N VAL A 560 21.94 -11.42 -5.80
CA VAL A 560 22.50 -12.78 -5.77
C VAL A 560 22.64 -13.33 -7.19
N VAL A 561 21.60 -13.22 -8.02
CA VAL A 561 21.62 -13.67 -9.41
C VAL A 561 22.72 -12.94 -10.18
N THR A 562 22.80 -11.62 -10.08
CA THR A 562 23.85 -10.85 -10.73
C THR A 562 25.24 -11.29 -10.25
N ALA A 563 25.46 -11.38 -8.93
CA ALA A 563 26.75 -11.78 -8.37
C ALA A 563 27.20 -13.20 -8.77
N VAL A 564 26.24 -14.14 -8.87
CA VAL A 564 26.54 -15.53 -9.25
C VAL A 564 26.81 -15.65 -10.75
N THR A 565 25.98 -14.98 -11.57
CA THR A 565 26.03 -15.17 -13.03
C THR A 565 27.09 -14.31 -13.73
N THR A 566 27.64 -13.28 -13.05
CA THR A 566 28.79 -12.51 -13.54
C THR A 566 30.14 -13.08 -13.10
N ARG A 567 30.16 -14.11 -12.25
CA ARG A 567 31.42 -14.81 -11.85
C ARG A 567 32.11 -15.39 -13.08
N GLY A 568 33.38 -15.14 -13.21
CA GLY A 568 34.18 -15.63 -14.35
C GLY A 568 34.14 -14.71 -15.60
N GLY A 569 33.68 -13.47 -15.48
CA GLY A 569 33.65 -12.49 -16.58
C GLY A 569 32.44 -12.61 -17.51
N GLY A 570 31.40 -13.40 -17.13
CA GLY A 570 30.16 -13.49 -17.87
C GLY A 570 29.33 -12.18 -17.78
N LEU A 571 28.47 -11.92 -18.79
CA LEU A 571 27.58 -10.76 -18.82
C LEU A 571 26.49 -10.80 -17.74
N GLY A 572 26.21 -11.98 -17.18
CA GLY A 572 25.14 -12.19 -16.22
C GLY A 572 23.75 -12.30 -16.85
N TRP A 573 22.73 -12.57 -16.02
CA TRP A 573 21.34 -12.67 -16.50
C TRP A 573 20.70 -11.30 -16.72
N ILE A 574 21.13 -10.29 -15.97
CA ILE A 574 20.55 -8.93 -15.99
C ILE A 574 21.68 -7.93 -16.30
N PRO A 575 22.24 -7.95 -17.53
CA PRO A 575 23.24 -6.97 -17.94
C PRO A 575 22.57 -5.67 -18.38
N ASP A 576 23.36 -4.62 -18.60
CA ASP A 576 22.87 -3.34 -19.13
C ASP A 576 22.32 -3.48 -20.55
N ASN A 577 22.93 -4.35 -21.35
CA ASN A 577 22.35 -4.77 -22.62
C ASN A 577 21.47 -6.02 -22.42
N LEU A 578 20.19 -5.81 -22.19
CA LEU A 578 19.20 -6.88 -21.97
C LEU A 578 19.07 -7.86 -23.15
N ASN A 579 19.46 -7.46 -24.38
CA ASN A 579 19.40 -8.33 -25.55
C ASN A 579 20.44 -9.47 -25.48
N ARG A 580 21.49 -9.31 -24.68
CA ARG A 580 22.49 -10.33 -24.40
C ARG A 580 22.32 -11.01 -23.03
N GLY A 581 21.30 -10.60 -22.28
CA GLY A 581 20.96 -11.15 -20.98
C GLY A 581 20.03 -12.37 -21.08
N HIS A 582 19.69 -12.90 -19.92
CA HIS A 582 18.75 -14.00 -19.71
C HIS A 582 17.71 -13.62 -18.67
N LEU A 583 16.98 -12.53 -18.93
CA LEU A 583 15.89 -12.10 -18.03
C LEU A 583 14.75 -13.13 -17.97
N ASP A 584 14.63 -14.00 -18.99
CA ASP A 584 13.76 -15.17 -18.99
C ASP A 584 14.09 -16.12 -17.84
N TYR A 585 15.36 -16.42 -17.58
CA TYR A 585 15.77 -17.27 -16.46
C TYR A 585 15.42 -16.65 -15.10
N PHE A 586 15.50 -15.35 -14.98
CA PHE A 586 15.06 -14.65 -13.76
C PHE A 586 13.56 -14.78 -13.53
N PHE A 587 12.73 -14.64 -14.56
CA PHE A 587 11.29 -14.86 -14.46
C PHE A 587 10.94 -16.33 -14.17
N TRP A 588 11.65 -17.29 -14.76
CA TRP A 588 11.48 -18.71 -14.44
C TRP A 588 11.88 -19.03 -13.00
N LEU A 589 12.94 -18.41 -12.48
CA LEU A 589 13.33 -18.53 -11.07
C LEU A 589 12.22 -18.00 -10.14
N LEU A 590 11.67 -16.82 -10.43
CA LEU A 590 10.55 -16.27 -9.65
C LEU A 590 9.30 -17.15 -9.75
N SER A 591 9.00 -17.70 -10.92
CA SER A 591 7.91 -18.66 -11.10
C SER A 591 8.10 -19.91 -10.25
N LEU A 592 9.29 -20.49 -10.26
CA LEU A 592 9.64 -21.67 -9.43
C LEU A 592 9.49 -21.36 -7.94
N LEU A 593 10.01 -20.22 -7.48
CA LEU A 593 9.87 -19.79 -6.09
C LEU A 593 8.39 -19.57 -5.72
N SER A 594 7.58 -19.04 -6.64
CA SER A 594 6.14 -18.87 -6.44
C SER A 594 5.39 -20.21 -6.36
N VAL A 595 5.79 -21.22 -7.15
CA VAL A 595 5.24 -22.59 -7.05
C VAL A 595 5.59 -23.21 -5.70
N LEU A 596 6.87 -23.15 -5.29
CA LEU A 596 7.29 -23.67 -3.99
C LEU A 596 6.55 -22.97 -2.83
N ASN A 597 6.39 -21.67 -2.94
CA ASN A 597 5.62 -20.88 -1.98
C ASN A 597 4.13 -21.28 -1.96
N LEU A 598 3.52 -21.55 -3.12
CA LEU A 598 2.13 -22.04 -3.20
C LEU A 598 1.98 -23.40 -2.50
N VAL A 599 2.92 -24.32 -2.69
CA VAL A 599 2.92 -25.61 -2.00
C VAL A 599 3.02 -25.42 -0.49
N ALA A 600 3.97 -24.59 -0.03
CA ALA A 600 4.12 -24.25 1.39
C ALA A 600 2.84 -23.59 1.94
N TYR A 601 2.25 -22.67 1.18
CA TYR A 601 0.99 -22.02 1.55
C TYR A 601 -0.16 -23.00 1.73
N ILE A 602 -0.35 -23.96 0.81
CA ILE A 602 -1.40 -24.96 0.91
C ILE A 602 -1.24 -25.79 2.20
N TRP A 603 -0.01 -26.14 2.55
CA TRP A 603 0.28 -26.85 3.80
C TRP A 603 -0.04 -26.00 5.03
N ILE A 604 0.38 -24.72 5.06
CA ILE A 604 0.08 -23.77 6.13
C ILE A 604 -1.43 -23.51 6.24
N ALA A 605 -2.13 -23.34 5.11
CA ALA A 605 -3.57 -23.08 5.08
C ALA A 605 -4.39 -24.28 5.63
N LYS A 606 -3.93 -25.51 5.39
CA LYS A 606 -4.54 -26.71 5.98
C LYS A 606 -4.28 -26.84 7.48
N TRP A 607 -3.13 -26.37 7.94
CA TRP A 607 -2.77 -26.38 9.37
C TRP A 607 -3.48 -25.28 10.16
N TYR A 608 -3.82 -24.14 9.54
CA TYR A 608 -4.41 -22.99 10.20
C TYR A 608 -5.86 -23.26 10.63
N LYS A 609 -6.16 -22.99 11.91
CA LYS A 609 -7.51 -23.05 12.46
C LYS A 609 -8.07 -21.63 12.62
N TYR A 610 -9.20 -21.36 11.96
CA TYR A 610 -9.89 -20.07 12.10
C TYR A 610 -10.33 -19.81 13.53
N LYS A 611 -10.29 -18.55 13.96
CA LYS A 611 -10.93 -18.09 15.18
C LYS A 611 -12.44 -18.31 15.05
N GLN A 612 -13.04 -19.09 15.94
CA GLN A 612 -14.49 -19.22 16.00
C GLN A 612 -15.08 -17.86 16.38
N GLN A 613 -15.89 -17.27 15.52
CA GLN A 613 -16.73 -16.15 15.91
C GLN A 613 -17.78 -16.69 16.88
N PRO A 614 -18.07 -15.99 18.01
CA PRO A 614 -19.23 -16.34 18.81
C PRO A 614 -20.46 -16.34 17.89
N THR A 615 -21.14 -17.45 17.81
CA THR A 615 -22.42 -17.57 17.09
C THR A 615 -23.39 -16.61 17.76
N GLU A 616 -23.99 -15.67 17.03
CA GLU A 616 -25.05 -14.75 17.50
C GLU A 616 -26.37 -15.46 17.88
N THR A 617 -26.30 -16.63 18.46
CA THR A 617 -27.47 -17.46 18.82
C THR A 617 -27.54 -17.70 20.31
N THR A 618 -27.44 -16.66 21.15
CA THR A 618 -27.81 -16.79 22.58
C THR A 618 -28.24 -15.44 23.21
N GLU A 619 -29.01 -14.64 22.50
CA GLU A 619 -29.71 -13.49 23.11
C GLU A 619 -31.20 -13.45 22.71
N LEU A 620 -31.86 -14.62 22.70
CA LEU A 620 -33.35 -14.72 22.66
C LEU A 620 -33.83 -15.83 23.58
N GLU A 621 -33.43 -15.78 24.83
CA GLU A 621 -34.13 -16.42 25.95
C GLU A 621 -33.67 -15.71 27.23
N TYR A 622 -34.34 -14.59 27.57
CA TYR A 622 -34.86 -14.27 28.92
C TYR A 622 -35.60 -12.94 28.87
#